data_5149ddf7dccc472e86091787cfc72356
#
_entry.id   5149ddf7dccc472e86091787cfc72356
#
_cell.length_a   1.000
_cell.length_b   1.000
_cell.length_c   1.000
_cell.angle_alpha   90.00
_cell.angle_beta   90.00
_cell.angle_gamma   90.00
#
_symmetry.space_group_name_H-M   'P 1'
#
loop_
_entity.id
_entity.type
_entity.pdbx_description
1 polymer ?
#
loop_
_entity_poly.entity_id
_entity_poly.type
_entity_poly.pdbx_seq_one_letter_code
_entity_poly.pdbx_strand_id
1 'polypeptide(L)'
;PVHLGSMGESVRTILRENAGAMRKGDVYMLNDPYNGGTHLPDITVVTPVFDDSGGTILFYVASRGHHADVGGRTPGSMPPDSTTLDEEGLLIDNFQLVDQGEFREQVLRELLGGGRYPARNPTQNVADLQAQIAANEKGVDEIGRVIGQFGLDVVHAYMRHVQDNAEEQVRRVIDVLRDGSFTYTMDNSAQVSVAIAIDKAARSASLDFSGSSDQRDDNFNAPSAVCRAAVLYVFRTLVADAIPLNEGCLKPVGITIPEGSMLNPRHPHAVVAGNVETSQVITDALYGALGVQAAAQGTMNNLTFGNDRYQYYETICGGAGAGPDFDGQSAIHTNMTNSRLTDPEVLEWRFPVRVRDFRIRRGSGG
;
A
#
# COMPACT_ATOMS: atom_id res chain seq x y z
N PRO A 1 -1.45 -6.05 1.39
CA PRO A 1 -0.46 -5.65 2.41
C PRO A 1 0.16 -4.27 2.17
N VAL A 2 0.49 -3.85 0.91
CA VAL A 2 1.03 -2.50 0.62
C VAL A 2 0.13 -1.42 1.19
N HIS A 3 -1.16 -1.46 0.91
CA HIS A 3 -2.14 -0.46 1.35
C HIS A 3 -2.15 -0.32 2.88
N LEU A 4 -2.22 -1.42 3.59
CA LEU A 4 -2.28 -1.39 5.05
C LEU A 4 -0.94 -0.96 5.67
N GLY A 5 0.17 -1.47 5.14
CA GLY A 5 1.51 -1.16 5.67
C GLY A 5 1.96 0.29 5.43
N SER A 6 1.40 0.98 4.43
CA SER A 6 1.70 2.38 4.10
C SER A 6 0.67 3.39 4.61
N MET A 7 -0.44 2.94 5.22
CA MET A 7 -1.51 3.82 5.70
C MET A 7 -1.02 4.87 6.68
N GLY A 8 -0.14 4.49 7.60
CA GLY A 8 0.43 5.40 8.60
C GLY A 8 1.17 6.59 7.99
N GLU A 9 1.86 6.41 6.85
CA GLU A 9 2.56 7.50 6.17
C GLU A 9 1.55 8.52 5.60
N SER A 10 0.48 8.05 4.94
CA SER A 10 -0.57 8.93 4.41
C SER A 10 -1.25 9.73 5.52
N VAL A 11 -1.59 9.10 6.64
CA VAL A 11 -2.19 9.79 7.79
C VAL A 11 -1.22 10.84 8.35
N ARG A 12 0.07 10.50 8.54
CA ARG A 12 1.09 11.46 9.01
C ARG A 12 1.23 12.67 8.08
N THR A 13 1.15 12.48 6.76
CA THR A 13 1.18 13.56 5.78
C THR A 13 -0.01 14.51 5.99
N ILE A 14 -1.24 13.97 6.03
CA ILE A 14 -2.43 14.81 6.26
C ILE A 14 -2.33 15.59 7.59
N LEU A 15 -1.83 14.95 8.65
CA LEU A 15 -1.63 15.62 9.94
C LEU A 15 -0.64 16.77 9.84
N ARG A 16 0.49 16.53 9.18
CA ARG A 16 1.56 17.53 9.04
C ARG A 16 1.09 18.73 8.20
N GLU A 17 0.48 18.47 7.05
CA GLU A 17 0.07 19.51 6.11
C GLU A 17 -1.09 20.36 6.64
N ASN A 18 -1.96 19.80 7.51
CA ASN A 18 -3.14 20.48 8.04
C ASN A 18 -3.06 20.75 9.56
N ALA A 19 -1.85 20.80 10.12
CA ALA A 19 -1.66 21.02 11.54
C ALA A 19 -2.32 22.32 12.03
N GLY A 20 -3.27 22.19 12.97
CA GLY A 20 -4.03 23.31 13.55
C GLY A 20 -5.11 23.93 12.65
N ALA A 21 -5.30 23.42 11.42
CA ALA A 21 -6.30 23.91 10.47
C ALA A 21 -7.55 23.04 10.38
N MET A 22 -7.48 21.77 10.75
CA MET A 22 -8.58 20.81 10.66
C MET A 22 -9.76 21.19 11.55
N ARG A 23 -10.96 21.00 11.05
CA ARG A 23 -12.24 21.28 11.74
C ARG A 23 -13.11 20.03 11.76
N LYS A 24 -14.07 19.98 12.69
CA LYS A 24 -15.05 18.90 12.77
C LYS A 24 -15.88 18.86 11.48
N GLY A 25 -15.95 17.68 10.87
CA GLY A 25 -16.63 17.47 9.59
C GLY A 25 -15.72 17.59 8.35
N ASP A 26 -14.42 17.89 8.53
CA ASP A 26 -13.46 17.87 7.42
C ASP A 26 -13.10 16.44 7.04
N VAL A 27 -12.84 16.23 5.75
CA VAL A 27 -12.26 15.02 5.21
C VAL A 27 -11.22 15.39 4.16
N TYR A 28 -10.06 14.74 4.22
CA TYR A 28 -8.93 14.98 3.32
C TYR A 28 -8.63 13.75 2.49
N MET A 29 -8.04 13.94 1.31
CA MET A 29 -7.54 12.83 0.49
C MET A 29 -6.17 13.13 -0.11
N LEU A 30 -5.42 12.07 -0.39
CA LEU A 30 -4.16 12.12 -1.10
C LEU A 30 -3.88 10.80 -1.85
N ASN A 31 -3.02 10.88 -2.87
CA ASN A 31 -2.41 9.71 -3.52
C ASN A 31 -0.93 9.91 -3.84
N ASP A 32 -0.33 11.05 -3.48
CA ASP A 32 1.04 11.41 -3.86
C ASP A 32 2.06 10.38 -3.34
N PRO A 33 2.74 9.63 -4.23
CA PRO A 33 3.72 8.63 -3.84
C PRO A 33 4.98 9.21 -3.19
N TYR A 34 5.26 10.49 -3.39
CA TYR A 34 6.39 11.20 -2.78
C TYR A 34 6.01 11.86 -1.44
N ASN A 35 4.70 11.90 -1.12
CA ASN A 35 4.19 12.51 0.09
C ASN A 35 3.18 11.61 0.81
N GLY A 36 3.59 10.37 1.10
CA GLY A 36 2.82 9.43 1.94
C GLY A 36 1.86 8.49 1.20
N GLY A 37 1.71 8.62 -0.13
CA GLY A 37 1.00 7.67 -0.98
C GLY A 37 1.87 6.50 -1.44
N THR A 38 1.36 5.69 -2.35
CA THR A 38 2.06 4.54 -2.93
C THR A 38 2.12 4.60 -4.45
N HIS A 39 0.99 4.61 -5.14
CA HIS A 39 0.85 4.91 -6.56
C HIS A 39 -0.49 5.60 -6.79
N LEU A 40 -0.62 6.31 -7.91
CA LEU A 40 -1.73 7.26 -8.10
C LEU A 40 -3.14 6.66 -8.03
N PRO A 41 -3.43 5.43 -8.52
CA PRO A 41 -4.76 4.83 -8.36
C PRO A 41 -5.20 4.58 -6.92
N ASP A 42 -4.26 4.52 -5.97
CA ASP A 42 -4.56 4.27 -4.54
C ASP A 42 -4.88 5.58 -3.81
N ILE A 43 -6.13 6.02 -3.87
CA ILE A 43 -6.55 7.22 -3.14
C ILE A 43 -6.83 6.89 -1.67
N THR A 44 -6.16 7.60 -0.78
CA THR A 44 -6.38 7.51 0.67
C THR A 44 -7.26 8.67 1.12
N VAL A 45 -8.34 8.34 1.84
CA VAL A 45 -9.26 9.30 2.46
C VAL A 45 -9.07 9.25 3.97
N VAL A 46 -8.87 10.41 4.59
CA VAL A 46 -8.59 10.55 6.04
C VAL A 46 -9.61 11.48 6.67
N THR A 47 -10.27 11.03 7.73
CA THR A 47 -11.27 11.76 8.51
C THR A 47 -10.76 11.96 9.94
N PRO A 48 -10.56 13.20 10.41
CA PRO A 48 -10.25 13.48 11.81
C PRO A 48 -11.48 13.28 12.69
N VAL A 49 -11.31 12.58 13.81
CA VAL A 49 -12.36 12.31 14.81
C VAL A 49 -12.18 13.27 15.97
N PHE A 50 -13.10 14.22 16.11
CA PHE A 50 -13.08 15.20 17.17
C PHE A 50 -13.85 14.73 18.41
N ASP A 51 -13.54 15.33 19.55
CA ASP A 51 -14.35 15.26 20.73
C ASP A 51 -15.72 15.93 20.53
N ASP A 52 -16.64 15.78 21.50
CA ASP A 52 -17.99 16.36 21.39
C ASP A 52 -17.97 17.89 21.24
N SER A 53 -16.97 18.54 21.84
CA SER A 53 -16.82 20.01 21.75
C SER A 53 -16.33 20.48 20.37
N GLY A 54 -15.75 19.58 19.56
CA GLY A 54 -15.10 19.90 18.30
C GLY A 54 -13.75 20.62 18.45
N GLY A 55 -13.18 20.61 19.66
CA GLY A 55 -11.93 21.32 19.97
C GLY A 55 -10.67 20.44 19.91
N THR A 56 -10.84 19.14 20.13
CA THR A 56 -9.70 18.22 20.22
C THR A 56 -9.88 17.04 19.26
N ILE A 57 -8.86 16.77 18.44
CA ILE A 57 -8.83 15.56 17.62
C ILE A 57 -8.40 14.38 18.50
N LEU A 58 -9.25 13.37 18.60
CA LEU A 58 -9.01 12.17 19.40
C LEU A 58 -8.36 11.04 18.57
N PHE A 59 -8.78 10.89 17.31
CA PHE A 59 -8.35 9.83 16.41
C PHE A 59 -8.39 10.30 14.95
N TYR A 60 -7.88 9.47 14.08
CA TYR A 60 -8.06 9.57 12.63
C TYR A 60 -8.58 8.23 12.11
N VAL A 61 -9.59 8.27 11.26
CA VAL A 61 -10.08 7.11 10.52
C VAL A 61 -9.66 7.28 9.07
N ALA A 62 -9.13 6.23 8.48
CA ALA A 62 -8.67 6.29 7.10
C ALA A 62 -9.09 5.04 6.32
N SER A 63 -9.41 5.24 5.06
CA SER A 63 -9.65 4.19 4.08
C SER A 63 -8.82 4.43 2.83
N ARG A 64 -8.45 3.36 2.12
CA ARG A 64 -7.76 3.44 0.83
C ARG A 64 -8.47 2.53 -0.16
N GLY A 65 -8.75 3.07 -1.33
CA GLY A 65 -9.31 2.35 -2.46
C GLY A 65 -8.40 2.45 -3.67
N HIS A 66 -8.24 1.34 -4.41
CA HIS A 66 -7.68 1.36 -5.75
C HIS A 66 -8.77 1.76 -6.73
N HIS A 67 -8.66 2.94 -7.33
CA HIS A 67 -9.61 3.43 -8.34
C HIS A 67 -9.30 2.79 -9.68
N ALA A 68 -10.35 2.43 -10.42
CA ALA A 68 -10.20 1.77 -11.72
C ALA A 68 -9.47 2.63 -12.76
N ASP A 69 -9.58 3.96 -12.66
CA ASP A 69 -8.89 4.92 -13.52
C ASP A 69 -8.84 6.30 -12.85
N VAL A 70 -7.66 6.88 -12.77
CA VAL A 70 -7.41 8.25 -12.28
C VAL A 70 -6.72 9.09 -13.36
N GLY A 71 -6.94 8.74 -14.63
CA GLY A 71 -6.26 9.36 -15.76
C GLY A 71 -4.99 8.62 -16.16
N GLY A 72 -4.00 9.37 -16.63
CA GLY A 72 -2.79 8.78 -17.17
C GLY A 72 -2.90 8.40 -18.65
N ARG A 73 -1.75 8.02 -19.22
CA ARG A 73 -1.61 7.76 -20.66
C ARG A 73 -2.43 6.55 -21.14
N THR A 74 -2.61 5.55 -20.27
CA THR A 74 -3.34 4.32 -20.59
C THR A 74 -4.58 4.14 -19.71
N PRO A 75 -5.67 3.51 -20.21
CA PRO A 75 -6.79 3.11 -19.36
C PRO A 75 -6.32 2.23 -18.19
N GLY A 76 -6.90 2.46 -17.01
CA GLY A 76 -6.52 1.77 -15.78
C GLY A 76 -5.34 2.42 -15.06
N SER A 77 -4.82 3.55 -15.55
CA SER A 77 -3.76 4.34 -14.89
C SER A 77 -2.49 3.55 -14.56
N MET A 78 -2.18 2.53 -15.36
CA MET A 78 -1.00 1.67 -15.20
C MET A 78 -0.28 1.48 -16.53
N PRO A 79 0.36 2.54 -17.08
CA PRO A 79 1.14 2.43 -18.30
C PRO A 79 2.35 1.51 -18.09
N PRO A 80 2.64 0.59 -19.03
CA PRO A 80 3.74 -0.37 -18.86
C PRO A 80 5.13 0.26 -19.04
N ASP A 81 5.20 1.46 -19.60
CA ASP A 81 6.43 2.11 -20.05
C ASP A 81 6.47 3.61 -19.69
N SER A 82 5.83 4.00 -18.58
CA SER A 82 5.92 5.36 -18.05
C SER A 82 7.33 5.66 -17.54
N THR A 83 7.74 6.92 -17.68
CA THR A 83 9.01 7.44 -17.18
C THR A 83 8.80 8.57 -16.17
N THR A 84 7.65 9.21 -16.23
CA THR A 84 7.26 10.30 -15.34
C THR A 84 5.90 10.06 -14.71
N LEU A 85 5.69 10.62 -13.54
CA LEU A 85 4.48 10.43 -12.74
C LEU A 85 3.21 10.94 -13.45
N ASP A 86 3.29 12.04 -14.22
CA ASP A 86 2.15 12.60 -14.94
C ASP A 86 1.61 11.68 -16.04
N GLU A 87 2.42 10.75 -16.55
CA GLU A 87 1.97 9.72 -17.47
C GLU A 87 1.10 8.64 -16.79
N GLU A 88 1.23 8.49 -15.46
CA GLU A 88 0.56 7.46 -14.66
C GLU A 88 -0.84 7.88 -14.18
N GLY A 89 -1.10 9.19 -14.09
CA GLY A 89 -2.41 9.67 -13.69
C GLY A 89 -2.39 11.03 -12.99
N LEU A 90 -3.50 11.33 -12.35
CA LEU A 90 -3.69 12.57 -11.61
C LEU A 90 -3.03 12.50 -10.24
N LEU A 91 -2.15 13.44 -9.95
CA LEU A 91 -1.56 13.65 -8.63
C LEU A 91 -2.53 14.43 -7.73
N ILE A 92 -2.81 13.89 -6.56
CA ILE A 92 -3.61 14.51 -5.51
C ILE A 92 -2.74 14.63 -4.26
N ASP A 93 -2.37 15.85 -3.92
CA ASP A 93 -1.63 16.14 -2.70
C ASP A 93 -2.51 16.95 -1.75
N ASN A 94 -2.81 16.39 -0.57
CA ASN A 94 -3.54 17.05 0.52
C ASN A 94 -4.82 17.80 0.09
N PHE A 95 -5.72 17.16 -0.64
CA PHE A 95 -6.97 17.77 -1.07
C PHE A 95 -8.05 17.66 0.02
N GLN A 96 -8.63 18.78 0.44
CA GLN A 96 -9.79 18.80 1.33
C GLN A 96 -11.04 18.40 0.53
N LEU A 97 -11.50 17.15 0.74
CA LEU A 97 -12.62 16.54 0.02
C LEU A 97 -13.99 16.97 0.57
N VAL A 98 -14.07 17.09 1.91
CA VAL A 98 -15.25 17.61 2.62
C VAL A 98 -14.79 18.77 3.50
N ASP A 99 -15.50 19.88 3.45
CA ASP A 99 -15.28 21.07 4.28
C ASP A 99 -16.44 21.22 5.26
N GLN A 100 -16.19 20.91 6.53
CA GLN A 100 -17.18 21.03 7.62
C GLN A 100 -18.53 20.38 7.31
N GLY A 101 -18.50 19.20 6.67
CA GLY A 101 -19.69 18.43 6.30
C GLY A 101 -20.20 18.70 4.87
N GLU A 102 -19.65 19.68 4.16
CA GLU A 102 -20.01 19.95 2.77
C GLU A 102 -19.08 19.24 1.79
N PHE A 103 -19.60 18.29 1.02
CA PHE A 103 -18.86 17.57 -0.02
C PHE A 103 -18.54 18.49 -1.19
N ARG A 104 -17.27 18.67 -1.48
CA ARG A 104 -16.76 19.59 -2.51
C ARG A 104 -16.78 18.98 -3.91
N GLU A 105 -17.93 18.45 -4.34
CA GLU A 105 -18.06 17.67 -5.58
C GLU A 105 -17.63 18.43 -6.83
N GLN A 106 -18.01 19.70 -6.96
CA GLN A 106 -17.68 20.50 -8.15
C GLN A 106 -16.17 20.67 -8.31
N VAL A 107 -15.47 21.01 -7.23
CA VAL A 107 -14.00 21.19 -7.24
C VAL A 107 -13.30 19.84 -7.49
N LEU A 108 -13.85 18.76 -6.93
CA LEU A 108 -13.35 17.42 -7.19
C LEU A 108 -13.49 17.03 -8.68
N ARG A 109 -14.62 17.31 -9.30
CA ARG A 109 -14.82 17.04 -10.73
C ARG A 109 -13.91 17.87 -11.63
N GLU A 110 -13.65 19.11 -11.25
CA GLU A 110 -12.67 19.97 -11.94
C GLU A 110 -11.26 19.39 -11.80
N LEU A 111 -10.88 18.91 -10.62
CA LEU A 111 -9.60 18.24 -10.38
C LEU A 111 -9.47 16.96 -11.23
N LEU A 112 -10.48 16.07 -11.21
CA LEU A 112 -10.49 14.81 -11.97
C LEU A 112 -10.49 15.02 -13.48
N GLY A 113 -11.12 16.10 -13.96
CA GLY A 113 -11.17 16.48 -15.38
C GLY A 113 -9.97 17.30 -15.84
N GLY A 114 -9.07 17.64 -14.93
CA GLY A 114 -7.89 18.47 -15.20
C GLY A 114 -6.66 17.68 -15.66
N GLY A 115 -5.56 18.44 -15.85
CA GLY A 115 -4.26 17.86 -16.19
C GLY A 115 -4.13 17.43 -17.66
N ARG A 116 -2.98 16.86 -17.98
CA ARG A 116 -2.64 16.38 -19.34
C ARG A 116 -3.43 15.13 -19.73
N TYR A 117 -3.69 14.27 -18.76
CA TYR A 117 -4.38 12.99 -18.93
C TYR A 117 -5.48 12.87 -17.87
N PRO A 118 -6.68 13.44 -18.11
CA PRO A 118 -7.76 13.44 -17.14
C PRO A 118 -8.31 12.04 -16.87
N ALA A 119 -8.96 11.86 -15.72
CA ALA A 119 -9.69 10.64 -15.39
C ALA A 119 -10.78 10.37 -16.44
N ARG A 120 -10.89 9.12 -16.89
CA ARG A 120 -11.84 8.73 -17.96
C ARG A 120 -13.27 8.61 -17.47
N ASN A 121 -13.46 8.29 -16.20
CA ASN A 121 -14.78 8.13 -15.60
C ASN A 121 -14.88 8.86 -14.24
N PRO A 122 -14.90 10.21 -14.21
CA PRO A 122 -15.01 10.98 -12.98
C PRO A 122 -16.24 10.64 -12.14
N THR A 123 -17.33 10.19 -12.76
CA THR A 123 -18.55 9.80 -12.05
C THR A 123 -18.32 8.57 -11.18
N GLN A 124 -17.56 7.58 -11.67
CA GLN A 124 -17.17 6.42 -10.87
C GLN A 124 -16.24 6.85 -9.73
N ASN A 125 -15.24 7.69 -10.01
CA ASN A 125 -14.32 8.18 -8.95
C ASN A 125 -15.08 8.90 -7.82
N VAL A 126 -16.05 9.74 -8.16
CA VAL A 126 -16.91 10.43 -7.16
C VAL A 126 -17.68 9.41 -6.32
N ALA A 127 -18.29 8.39 -6.96
CA ALA A 127 -19.03 7.35 -6.23
C ALA A 127 -18.12 6.53 -5.31
N ASP A 128 -16.92 6.18 -5.76
CA ASP A 128 -15.93 5.44 -4.97
C ASP A 128 -15.44 6.28 -3.77
N LEU A 129 -15.18 7.59 -3.97
CA LEU A 129 -14.82 8.50 -2.87
C LEU A 129 -15.96 8.69 -1.87
N GLN A 130 -17.20 8.78 -2.33
CA GLN A 130 -18.36 8.81 -1.43
C GLN A 130 -18.47 7.52 -0.61
N ALA A 131 -18.19 6.36 -1.21
CA ALA A 131 -18.14 5.09 -0.49
C ALA A 131 -17.00 5.05 0.55
N GLN A 132 -15.83 5.62 0.24
CA GLN A 132 -14.72 5.75 1.20
C GLN A 132 -15.08 6.70 2.36
N ILE A 133 -15.74 7.83 2.09
CA ILE A 133 -16.26 8.73 3.14
C ILE A 133 -17.24 7.97 4.03
N ALA A 134 -18.22 7.26 3.44
CA ALA A 134 -19.19 6.48 4.20
C ALA A 134 -18.54 5.37 5.06
N ALA A 135 -17.48 4.73 4.55
CA ALA A 135 -16.72 3.76 5.31
C ALA A 135 -15.99 4.41 6.50
N ASN A 136 -15.41 5.61 6.31
CA ASN A 136 -14.78 6.36 7.39
C ASN A 136 -15.80 6.82 8.43
N GLU A 137 -16.97 7.35 8.03
CA GLU A 137 -18.05 7.72 8.94
C GLU A 137 -18.50 6.52 9.80
N LYS A 138 -18.64 5.34 9.18
CA LYS A 138 -18.92 4.13 9.95
C LYS A 138 -17.82 3.82 10.96
N GLY A 139 -16.56 4.03 10.61
CA GLY A 139 -15.42 3.90 11.52
C GLY A 139 -15.48 4.91 12.69
N VAL A 140 -15.87 6.16 12.40
CA VAL A 140 -16.06 7.21 13.42
C VAL A 140 -17.18 6.81 14.40
N ASP A 141 -18.31 6.32 13.90
CA ASP A 141 -19.42 5.84 14.73
C ASP A 141 -18.98 4.67 15.64
N GLU A 142 -18.25 3.70 15.08
CA GLU A 142 -17.82 2.54 15.84
C GLU A 142 -16.80 2.90 16.91
N ILE A 143 -15.83 3.77 16.64
CA ILE A 143 -14.89 4.23 17.68
C ILE A 143 -15.62 5.04 18.75
N GLY A 144 -16.60 5.89 18.37
CA GLY A 144 -17.45 6.61 19.31
C GLY A 144 -18.23 5.67 20.22
N ARG A 145 -18.79 4.59 19.68
CA ARG A 145 -19.50 3.55 20.46
C ARG A 145 -18.57 2.84 21.44
N VAL A 146 -17.35 2.48 21.01
CA VAL A 146 -16.35 1.86 21.88
C VAL A 146 -15.92 2.82 23.01
N ILE A 147 -15.73 4.11 22.71
CA ILE A 147 -15.42 5.12 23.73
C ILE A 147 -16.58 5.26 24.71
N GLY A 148 -17.82 5.31 24.22
CA GLY A 148 -19.01 5.40 25.08
C GLY A 148 -19.16 4.18 26.01
N GLN A 149 -18.74 3.00 25.58
CA GLN A 149 -18.80 1.76 26.37
C GLN A 149 -17.68 1.64 27.39
N PHE A 150 -16.44 2.00 27.06
CA PHE A 150 -15.26 1.70 27.87
C PHE A 150 -14.57 2.97 28.42
N GLY A 151 -14.88 4.13 27.90
CA GLY A 151 -14.17 5.38 28.23
C GLY A 151 -12.92 5.60 27.38
N LEU A 152 -12.62 6.86 27.10
CA LEU A 152 -11.49 7.28 26.22
C LEU A 152 -10.14 6.78 26.73
N ASP A 153 -9.88 6.89 28.05
CA ASP A 153 -8.59 6.49 28.65
C ASP A 153 -8.34 4.99 28.47
N VAL A 154 -9.40 4.17 28.61
CA VAL A 154 -9.31 2.72 28.41
C VAL A 154 -9.03 2.41 26.94
N VAL A 155 -9.71 3.07 26.02
CA VAL A 155 -9.48 2.89 24.56
C VAL A 155 -8.04 3.23 24.20
N HIS A 156 -7.53 4.37 24.65
CA HIS A 156 -6.13 4.76 24.44
C HIS A 156 -5.14 3.77 25.05
N ALA A 157 -5.43 3.26 26.26
CA ALA A 157 -4.58 2.25 26.91
C ALA A 157 -4.52 0.96 26.09
N TYR A 158 -5.66 0.45 25.60
CA TYR A 158 -5.70 -0.75 24.79
C TYR A 158 -5.06 -0.57 23.41
N MET A 159 -5.19 0.59 22.77
CA MET A 159 -4.46 0.90 21.53
C MET A 159 -2.94 0.82 21.73
N ARG A 160 -2.42 1.32 22.88
CA ARG A 160 -1.00 1.16 23.22
C ARG A 160 -0.65 -0.31 23.49
N HIS A 161 -1.44 -1.03 24.26
CA HIS A 161 -1.21 -2.44 24.55
C HIS A 161 -1.18 -3.33 23.31
N VAL A 162 -2.05 -3.05 22.31
CA VAL A 162 -2.03 -3.76 21.02
C VAL A 162 -0.72 -3.52 20.28
N GLN A 163 -0.20 -2.29 20.30
CA GLN A 163 1.10 -1.98 19.69
C GLN A 163 2.26 -2.60 20.48
N ASP A 164 2.24 -2.52 21.81
CA ASP A 164 3.29 -3.09 22.67
C ASP A 164 3.33 -4.62 22.54
N ASN A 165 2.16 -5.28 22.43
CA ASN A 165 2.10 -6.70 22.15
C ASN A 165 2.69 -7.04 20.77
N ALA A 166 2.37 -6.27 19.74
CA ALA A 166 2.93 -6.48 18.40
C ALA A 166 4.45 -6.28 18.39
N GLU A 167 4.95 -5.25 19.06
CA GLU A 167 6.39 -5.03 19.26
C GLU A 167 7.06 -6.22 19.94
N GLU A 168 6.51 -6.71 21.06
CA GLU A 168 7.10 -7.84 21.80
C GLU A 168 7.08 -9.13 20.95
N GLN A 169 6.04 -9.38 20.18
CA GLN A 169 6.00 -10.54 19.29
C GLN A 169 7.08 -10.46 18.19
N VAL A 170 7.31 -9.29 17.61
CA VAL A 170 8.41 -9.11 16.65
C VAL A 170 9.78 -9.24 17.33
N ARG A 171 9.96 -8.73 18.56
CA ARG A 171 11.19 -8.94 19.32
C ARG A 171 11.49 -10.43 19.57
N ARG A 172 10.47 -11.25 19.83
CA ARG A 172 10.63 -12.71 19.96
C ARG A 172 11.07 -13.36 18.63
N VAL A 173 10.58 -12.87 17.50
CA VAL A 173 11.08 -13.29 16.19
C VAL A 173 12.55 -12.91 16.03
N ILE A 174 12.91 -11.67 16.36
CA ILE A 174 14.30 -11.19 16.28
C ILE A 174 15.26 -12.02 17.16
N ASP A 175 14.80 -12.54 18.30
CA ASP A 175 15.61 -13.40 19.18
C ASP A 175 16.15 -14.65 18.47
N VAL A 176 15.44 -15.16 17.45
CA VAL A 176 15.85 -16.35 16.68
C VAL A 176 16.47 -16.04 15.33
N LEU A 177 16.28 -14.84 14.80
CA LEU A 177 16.87 -14.42 13.51
C LEU A 177 18.38 -14.23 13.61
N ARG A 178 19.05 -14.20 12.45
CA ARG A 178 20.50 -13.97 12.31
C ARG A 178 20.74 -12.88 11.29
N ASP A 179 21.94 -12.32 11.28
CA ASP A 179 22.40 -11.45 10.21
C ASP A 179 22.30 -12.17 8.88
N GLY A 180 21.96 -11.41 7.86
CA GLY A 180 21.88 -11.93 6.50
C GLY A 180 21.88 -10.83 5.47
N SER A 181 22.12 -11.18 4.24
CA SER A 181 22.02 -10.25 3.11
C SER A 181 21.60 -10.97 1.85
N PHE A 182 20.94 -10.26 0.98
CA PHE A 182 20.52 -10.78 -0.30
C PHE A 182 20.44 -9.66 -1.34
N THR A 183 20.79 -9.97 -2.59
CA THR A 183 20.64 -9.09 -3.73
C THR A 183 19.82 -9.81 -4.79
N TYR A 184 18.64 -9.27 -5.07
CA TYR A 184 17.76 -9.74 -6.13
C TYR A 184 18.03 -8.93 -7.39
N THR A 185 18.34 -9.56 -8.51
CA THR A 185 18.50 -8.90 -9.80
C THR A 185 17.24 -9.13 -10.63
N MET A 186 16.58 -8.05 -11.00
CA MET A 186 15.37 -8.04 -11.83
C MET A 186 15.72 -8.24 -13.31
N ASP A 187 14.74 -8.59 -14.15
CA ASP A 187 14.93 -8.83 -15.60
C ASP A 187 15.44 -7.58 -16.34
N ASN A 188 15.12 -6.39 -15.86
CA ASN A 188 15.63 -5.12 -16.38
C ASN A 188 17.02 -4.75 -15.81
N SER A 189 17.72 -5.69 -15.16
CA SER A 189 19.03 -5.53 -14.52
C SER A 189 19.05 -4.59 -13.30
N ALA A 190 17.92 -4.09 -12.85
CA ALA A 190 17.85 -3.38 -11.58
C ALA A 190 18.09 -4.35 -10.41
N GLN A 191 18.65 -3.85 -9.33
CA GLN A 191 18.95 -4.65 -8.15
C GLN A 191 18.24 -4.10 -6.91
N VAL A 192 17.59 -4.99 -6.19
CA VAL A 192 17.11 -4.75 -4.83
C VAL A 192 18.04 -5.51 -3.89
N SER A 193 18.79 -4.80 -3.08
CA SER A 193 19.75 -5.35 -2.14
C SER A 193 19.37 -4.97 -0.72
N VAL A 194 19.41 -5.94 0.19
CA VAL A 194 19.17 -5.72 1.61
C VAL A 194 20.23 -6.40 2.46
N ALA A 195 20.76 -5.68 3.43
CA ALA A 195 21.58 -6.21 4.52
C ALA A 195 20.81 -6.09 5.83
N ILE A 196 20.71 -7.18 6.58
CA ILE A 196 19.99 -7.28 7.85
C ILE A 196 21.03 -7.54 8.95
N ALA A 197 21.10 -6.66 9.94
CA ALA A 197 21.90 -6.82 11.14
C ALA A 197 20.99 -6.96 12.36
N ILE A 198 21.25 -7.97 13.20
CA ILE A 198 20.48 -8.31 14.39
C ILE A 198 21.23 -7.96 15.65
N ASP A 199 20.69 -7.07 16.44
CA ASP A 199 21.17 -6.79 17.80
C ASP A 199 20.38 -7.62 18.80
N LYS A 200 20.99 -8.72 19.28
CA LYS A 200 20.39 -9.62 20.26
C LYS A 200 20.24 -8.98 21.65
N ALA A 201 21.10 -8.05 22.01
CA ALA A 201 21.04 -7.38 23.30
C ALA A 201 19.88 -6.37 23.34
N ALA A 202 19.72 -5.59 22.29
CA ALA A 202 18.62 -4.65 22.14
C ALA A 202 17.33 -5.31 21.62
N ARG A 203 17.39 -6.56 21.17
CA ARG A 203 16.30 -7.28 20.49
C ARG A 203 15.73 -6.47 19.34
N SER A 204 16.61 -5.96 18.49
CA SER A 204 16.27 -5.10 17.35
C SER A 204 16.95 -5.57 16.07
N ALA A 205 16.40 -5.16 14.93
CA ALA A 205 16.94 -5.42 13.62
C ALA A 205 17.18 -4.11 12.88
N SER A 206 18.27 -4.03 12.12
CA SER A 206 18.55 -2.93 11.20
C SER A 206 18.60 -3.47 9.79
N LEU A 207 17.79 -2.88 8.90
CA LEU A 207 17.71 -3.23 7.49
C LEU A 207 18.30 -2.08 6.67
N ASP A 208 19.29 -2.38 5.85
CA ASP A 208 19.97 -1.41 5.00
C ASP A 208 19.80 -1.79 3.52
N PHE A 209 19.11 -0.91 2.77
CA PHE A 209 18.87 -1.05 1.33
C PHE A 209 19.87 -0.25 0.47
N SER A 210 20.95 0.25 1.04
CA SER A 210 21.93 1.12 0.35
C SER A 210 22.63 0.44 -0.84
N GLY A 211 22.60 -0.89 -0.93
CA GLY A 211 23.11 -1.66 -2.07
C GLY A 211 22.15 -1.76 -3.26
N SER A 212 20.95 -1.19 -3.18
CA SER A 212 19.98 -1.19 -4.27
C SER A 212 20.36 -0.20 -5.37
N SER A 213 19.84 -0.43 -6.59
CA SER A 213 20.07 0.46 -7.74
C SER A 213 19.61 1.90 -7.47
N ASP A 214 20.24 2.85 -8.15
CA ASP A 214 19.77 4.23 -8.23
C ASP A 214 18.36 4.29 -8.84
N GLN A 215 17.65 5.41 -8.63
CA GLN A 215 16.39 5.68 -9.30
C GLN A 215 16.52 5.57 -10.81
N ARG A 216 15.47 5.13 -11.49
CA ARG A 216 15.47 4.73 -12.88
C ARG A 216 14.57 5.63 -13.72
N ASP A 217 14.88 5.72 -15.02
CA ASP A 217 14.02 6.35 -16.02
C ASP A 217 12.96 5.36 -16.56
N ASP A 218 12.44 4.52 -15.66
CA ASP A 218 11.31 3.61 -15.89
C ASP A 218 10.39 3.63 -14.67
N ASN A 219 9.30 2.86 -14.70
CA ASN A 219 8.26 2.85 -13.66
C ASN A 219 8.48 1.83 -12.53
N PHE A 220 9.62 1.18 -12.48
CA PHE A 220 9.96 0.20 -11.43
C PHE A 220 10.47 0.84 -10.12
N ASN A 221 10.54 2.16 -10.06
CA ASN A 221 10.85 2.83 -8.80
C ASN A 221 9.71 2.61 -7.79
N ALA A 222 10.06 2.33 -6.54
CA ALA A 222 9.09 2.16 -5.46
C ALA A 222 9.22 3.31 -4.45
N PRO A 223 8.12 3.98 -4.09
CA PRO A 223 8.15 4.93 -2.98
C PRO A 223 8.60 4.29 -1.68
N SER A 224 9.26 5.04 -0.80
CA SER A 224 9.76 4.52 0.48
C SER A 224 8.65 3.89 1.35
N ALA A 225 7.42 4.40 1.25
CA ALA A 225 6.25 3.82 1.92
C ALA A 225 5.97 2.37 1.49
N VAL A 226 6.23 2.02 0.22
CA VAL A 226 6.08 0.66 -0.31
C VAL A 226 7.14 -0.26 0.29
N CYS A 227 8.40 0.18 0.34
CA CYS A 227 9.49 -0.59 0.94
C CYS A 227 9.22 -0.85 2.44
N ARG A 228 8.80 0.18 3.19
CA ARG A 228 8.41 0.04 4.60
C ARG A 228 7.25 -0.93 4.80
N ALA A 229 6.26 -0.89 3.90
CA ALA A 229 5.13 -1.82 3.93
C ALA A 229 5.56 -3.28 3.70
N ALA A 230 6.52 -3.52 2.80
CA ALA A 230 7.08 -4.84 2.56
C ALA A 230 7.85 -5.37 3.79
N VAL A 231 8.66 -4.53 4.43
CA VAL A 231 9.34 -4.88 5.69
C VAL A 231 8.33 -5.23 6.78
N LEU A 232 7.31 -4.38 6.99
CA LEU A 232 6.24 -4.63 7.97
C LEU A 232 5.56 -5.97 7.70
N TYR A 233 5.22 -6.25 6.44
CA TYR A 233 4.60 -7.50 6.03
C TYR A 233 5.48 -8.71 6.38
N VAL A 234 6.76 -8.69 5.98
CA VAL A 234 7.68 -9.80 6.23
C VAL A 234 7.81 -10.08 7.72
N PHE A 235 8.12 -9.07 8.54
CA PHE A 235 8.25 -9.28 9.98
C PHE A 235 6.94 -9.76 10.62
N ARG A 236 5.79 -9.29 10.15
CA ARG A 236 4.48 -9.77 10.62
C ARG A 236 4.23 -11.24 10.27
N THR A 237 4.64 -11.70 9.07
CA THR A 237 4.46 -13.11 8.66
C THR A 237 5.30 -14.08 9.47
N LEU A 238 6.39 -13.63 10.06
CA LEU A 238 7.25 -14.43 10.94
C LEU A 238 6.68 -14.60 12.36
N VAL A 239 5.68 -13.81 12.75
CA VAL A 239 5.01 -13.93 14.04
C VAL A 239 3.98 -15.05 14.00
N ALA A 240 4.13 -16.05 14.86
CA ALA A 240 3.22 -17.21 14.93
C ALA A 240 1.83 -16.86 15.49
N ASP A 241 1.75 -15.86 16.38
CA ASP A 241 0.51 -15.47 17.03
C ASP A 241 -0.41 -14.65 16.11
N ALA A 242 -1.72 -14.75 16.33
CA ALA A 242 -2.73 -13.96 15.64
C ALA A 242 -2.79 -12.53 16.20
N ILE A 243 -1.83 -11.69 15.81
CA ILE A 243 -1.83 -10.26 16.15
C ILE A 243 -2.32 -9.42 14.96
N PRO A 244 -3.03 -8.32 15.20
CA PRO A 244 -3.35 -7.38 14.12
C PRO A 244 -2.08 -6.72 13.58
N LEU A 245 -2.06 -6.44 12.27
CA LEU A 245 -1.00 -5.65 11.66
C LEU A 245 -1.12 -4.20 12.16
N ASN A 246 -0.06 -3.69 12.76
CA ASN A 246 0.03 -2.31 13.25
C ASN A 246 1.49 -1.84 13.35
N GLU A 247 1.68 -0.54 13.59
CA GLU A 247 3.00 0.09 13.69
C GLU A 247 3.91 -0.48 14.80
N GLY A 248 3.33 -1.14 15.81
CA GLY A 248 4.11 -1.84 16.85
C GLY A 248 5.06 -2.88 16.26
N CYS A 249 4.69 -3.51 15.14
CA CYS A 249 5.57 -4.47 14.45
C CYS A 249 6.88 -3.84 13.96
N LEU A 250 6.90 -2.54 13.64
CA LEU A 250 8.10 -1.85 13.16
C LEU A 250 8.92 -1.16 14.26
N LYS A 251 8.42 -1.04 15.49
CA LYS A 251 9.16 -0.37 16.57
C LYS A 251 10.57 -0.94 16.80
N PRO A 252 10.81 -2.28 16.77
CA PRO A 252 12.15 -2.84 16.95
C PRO A 252 12.96 -2.92 15.65
N VAL A 253 12.47 -2.33 14.52
CA VAL A 253 13.07 -2.49 13.20
C VAL A 253 13.48 -1.13 12.63
N GLY A 254 14.79 -0.90 12.52
CA GLY A 254 15.36 0.26 11.83
C GLY A 254 15.44 -0.01 10.32
N ILE A 255 15.05 0.96 9.49
CA ILE A 255 15.04 0.82 8.03
C ILE A 255 15.77 2.01 7.42
N THR A 256 16.84 1.73 6.66
CA THR A 256 17.60 2.70 5.90
C THR A 256 17.31 2.50 4.41
N ILE A 257 16.75 3.54 3.77
CA ILE A 257 16.44 3.56 2.33
C ILE A 257 17.05 4.85 1.77
N PRO A 258 18.13 4.79 0.98
CA PRO A 258 18.78 5.98 0.47
C PRO A 258 17.85 6.79 -0.44
N GLU A 259 17.84 8.08 -0.25
CA GLU A 259 17.14 9.00 -1.16
C GLU A 259 17.82 8.99 -2.54
N GLY A 260 17.01 8.97 -3.60
CA GLY A 260 17.48 8.86 -4.97
C GLY A 260 17.81 7.43 -5.41
N SER A 261 17.54 6.42 -4.56
CA SER A 261 17.55 5.02 -4.98
C SER A 261 16.20 4.65 -5.63
N MET A 262 16.15 3.52 -6.33
CA MET A 262 14.89 3.00 -6.88
C MET A 262 13.83 2.67 -5.80
N LEU A 263 14.20 2.59 -4.53
CA LEU A 263 13.32 2.33 -3.39
C LEU A 263 12.92 3.61 -2.63
N ASN A 264 13.41 4.76 -3.08
CA ASN A 264 13.07 6.09 -2.57
C ASN A 264 13.41 7.14 -3.63
N PRO A 265 12.73 7.09 -4.80
CA PRO A 265 13.01 7.97 -5.93
C PRO A 265 12.57 9.40 -5.63
N ARG A 266 13.09 10.34 -6.41
CA ARG A 266 12.70 11.75 -6.40
C ARG A 266 11.69 12.02 -7.50
N HIS A 267 10.75 12.93 -7.21
CA HIS A 267 9.84 13.47 -8.23
C HIS A 267 10.66 14.03 -9.42
N PRO A 268 10.25 13.83 -10.68
CA PRO A 268 8.97 13.29 -11.15
C PRO A 268 9.02 11.84 -11.69
N HIS A 269 9.95 11.01 -11.25
CA HIS A 269 10.08 9.65 -11.78
C HIS A 269 8.79 8.84 -11.64
N ALA A 270 8.52 7.96 -12.62
CA ALA A 270 7.40 7.03 -12.61
C ALA A 270 7.58 5.95 -11.51
N VAL A 271 6.46 5.48 -10.92
CA VAL A 271 6.48 4.56 -9.76
C VAL A 271 5.41 3.45 -9.83
N VAL A 272 4.61 3.39 -10.89
CA VAL A 272 3.43 2.51 -10.90
C VAL A 272 3.80 1.03 -10.75
N ALA A 273 4.86 0.55 -11.41
CA ALA A 273 5.34 -0.81 -11.28
C ALA A 273 6.07 -1.06 -9.93
N GLY A 274 6.51 -0.01 -9.26
CA GLY A 274 7.09 -0.12 -7.93
C GLY A 274 6.13 -0.71 -6.91
N ASN A 275 4.86 -0.33 -6.99
CA ASN A 275 3.81 -0.83 -6.11
C ASN A 275 3.44 -2.30 -6.37
N VAL A 276 3.60 -2.79 -7.59
CA VAL A 276 3.08 -4.09 -8.04
C VAL A 276 4.16 -5.10 -8.41
N GLU A 277 5.35 -4.65 -8.80
CA GLU A 277 6.49 -5.50 -9.17
C GLU A 277 7.61 -5.39 -8.11
N THR A 278 8.17 -4.19 -7.93
CA THR A 278 9.29 -4.00 -7.01
C THR A 278 8.93 -4.34 -5.56
N SER A 279 7.68 -4.13 -5.14
CA SER A 279 7.20 -4.54 -3.81
C SER A 279 7.29 -6.05 -3.58
N GLN A 280 7.01 -6.85 -4.60
CA GLN A 280 7.16 -8.31 -4.54
C GLN A 280 8.64 -8.69 -4.44
N VAL A 281 9.49 -8.06 -5.24
CA VAL A 281 10.94 -8.28 -5.24
C VAL A 281 11.57 -7.89 -3.90
N ILE A 282 11.14 -6.79 -3.27
CA ILE A 282 11.58 -6.41 -1.91
C ILE A 282 11.24 -7.52 -0.91
N THR A 283 10.02 -8.07 -0.99
CA THR A 283 9.59 -9.16 -0.10
C THR A 283 10.43 -10.42 -0.32
N ASP A 284 10.67 -10.80 -1.56
CA ASP A 284 11.49 -11.96 -1.91
C ASP A 284 12.95 -11.75 -1.47
N ALA A 285 13.51 -10.55 -1.63
CA ALA A 285 14.85 -10.21 -1.15
C ALA A 285 14.96 -10.31 0.38
N LEU A 286 13.94 -9.87 1.11
CA LEU A 286 13.89 -9.99 2.57
C LEU A 286 13.83 -11.46 3.02
N TYR A 287 12.98 -12.29 2.39
CA TYR A 287 12.92 -13.71 2.70
C TYR A 287 14.23 -14.43 2.34
N GLY A 288 14.87 -14.05 1.23
CA GLY A 288 16.18 -14.55 0.85
C GLY A 288 17.27 -14.18 1.86
N ALA A 289 17.30 -12.94 2.33
CA ALA A 289 18.26 -12.48 3.36
C ALA A 289 18.05 -13.19 4.70
N LEU A 290 16.80 -13.48 5.07
CA LEU A 290 16.46 -14.22 6.29
C LEU A 290 16.60 -15.74 6.14
N GLY A 291 16.68 -16.26 4.91
CA GLY A 291 16.80 -17.69 4.62
C GLY A 291 15.58 -18.52 5.01
N VAL A 292 14.37 -17.91 4.99
CA VAL A 292 13.15 -18.55 5.52
C VAL A 292 12.20 -19.04 4.44
N GLN A 293 12.26 -18.48 3.23
CA GLN A 293 11.37 -18.86 2.13
C GLN A 293 12.02 -18.55 0.77
N ALA A 294 11.80 -19.41 -0.21
CA ALA A 294 12.17 -19.15 -1.60
C ALA A 294 11.31 -18.03 -2.22
N ALA A 295 11.81 -17.41 -3.27
CA ALA A 295 11.08 -16.37 -3.99
C ALA A 295 9.72 -16.87 -4.51
N ALA A 296 8.75 -15.97 -4.52
CA ALA A 296 7.48 -16.14 -5.21
C ALA A 296 7.68 -15.87 -6.71
N GLN A 297 6.62 -15.48 -7.41
CA GLN A 297 6.69 -15.16 -8.85
C GLN A 297 7.34 -13.80 -9.17
N GLY A 298 7.57 -12.95 -8.18
CA GLY A 298 8.21 -11.63 -8.35
C GLY A 298 7.32 -10.54 -8.98
N THR A 299 6.04 -10.81 -9.19
CA THR A 299 5.07 -9.92 -9.84
C THR A 299 3.69 -10.08 -9.22
N MET A 300 2.84 -9.05 -9.31
CA MET A 300 1.42 -9.18 -9.00
C MET A 300 0.59 -9.72 -10.18
N ASN A 301 1.21 -10.02 -11.33
CA ASN A 301 0.54 -10.46 -12.56
C ASN A 301 -0.65 -9.55 -12.93
N ASN A 302 -0.39 -8.26 -13.03
CA ASN A 302 -1.43 -7.28 -13.33
C ASN A 302 -1.99 -7.47 -14.73
N LEU A 303 -3.31 -7.65 -14.80
CA LEU A 303 -4.07 -7.65 -16.05
C LEU A 303 -4.83 -6.33 -16.15
N THR A 304 -4.40 -5.48 -17.07
CA THR A 304 -5.03 -4.18 -17.30
C THR A 304 -5.46 -4.09 -18.77
N PHE A 305 -6.70 -3.73 -19.01
CA PHE A 305 -7.20 -3.44 -20.35
C PHE A 305 -8.34 -2.42 -20.29
N GLY A 306 -8.63 -1.81 -21.43
CA GLY A 306 -9.72 -0.85 -21.51
C GLY A 306 -9.71 -0.02 -22.78
N ASN A 307 -10.62 0.94 -22.80
CA ASN A 307 -10.75 2.01 -23.77
C ASN A 307 -11.41 3.21 -23.08
N ASP A 308 -11.88 4.21 -23.84
CA ASP A 308 -12.53 5.41 -23.25
C ASP A 308 -13.82 5.11 -22.46
N ARG A 309 -14.44 3.95 -22.70
CA ARG A 309 -15.69 3.55 -22.04
C ARG A 309 -15.48 2.56 -20.89
N TYR A 310 -14.50 1.65 -21.02
CA TYR A 310 -14.25 0.55 -20.10
C TYR A 310 -12.82 0.63 -19.59
N GLN A 311 -12.64 0.53 -18.28
CA GLN A 311 -11.34 0.44 -17.63
C GLN A 311 -11.39 -0.75 -16.68
N TYR A 312 -10.46 -1.65 -16.83
CA TYR A 312 -10.34 -2.84 -16.02
C TYR A 312 -8.92 -3.02 -15.50
N TYR A 313 -8.82 -3.39 -14.21
CA TYR A 313 -7.58 -3.76 -13.54
C TYR A 313 -7.83 -4.95 -12.62
N GLU A 314 -6.93 -5.92 -12.65
CA GLU A 314 -6.95 -7.08 -11.76
C GLU A 314 -5.54 -7.60 -11.51
N THR A 315 -5.33 -8.21 -10.33
CA THR A 315 -4.14 -9.00 -10.02
C THR A 315 -4.49 -10.48 -10.15
N ILE A 316 -3.68 -11.23 -10.91
CA ILE A 316 -3.89 -12.68 -11.10
C ILE A 316 -2.91 -13.42 -10.21
N CYS A 317 -3.43 -14.40 -9.44
CA CYS A 317 -2.60 -15.18 -8.52
C CYS A 317 -1.57 -16.05 -9.26
N GLY A 318 -0.36 -16.10 -8.72
CA GLY A 318 0.73 -16.97 -9.22
C GLY A 318 1.03 -18.13 -8.27
N GLY A 319 1.56 -17.83 -7.11
CA GLY A 319 1.90 -18.83 -6.11
C GLY A 319 2.93 -18.34 -5.09
N ALA A 320 3.11 -19.12 -4.05
CA ALA A 320 4.10 -18.90 -3.00
C ALA A 320 5.31 -19.80 -3.16
N GLY A 321 6.49 -19.31 -2.82
CA GLY A 321 7.72 -20.09 -2.73
C GLY A 321 7.68 -21.14 -1.61
N ALA A 322 8.51 -22.17 -1.72
CA ALA A 322 8.72 -23.18 -0.68
C ALA A 322 9.57 -22.63 0.48
N GLY A 323 9.39 -23.19 1.65
CA GLY A 323 10.28 -22.99 2.80
C GLY A 323 11.01 -24.28 3.20
N PRO A 324 11.82 -24.23 4.26
CA PRO A 324 12.57 -25.40 4.71
C PRO A 324 11.70 -26.62 5.04
N ASP A 325 10.49 -26.41 5.55
CA ASP A 325 9.60 -27.43 6.07
C ASP A 325 8.23 -27.48 5.36
N PHE A 326 8.07 -26.74 4.25
CA PHE A 326 6.83 -26.72 3.47
C PHE A 326 7.07 -26.52 1.99
N ASP A 327 6.19 -27.09 1.17
CA ASP A 327 6.18 -26.93 -0.28
C ASP A 327 5.55 -25.58 -0.69
N GLY A 328 5.98 -25.05 -1.84
CA GLY A 328 5.32 -23.90 -2.46
C GLY A 328 3.90 -24.23 -2.90
N GLN A 329 3.06 -23.22 -3.04
CA GLN A 329 1.66 -23.36 -3.43
C GLN A 329 1.38 -22.63 -4.74
N SER A 330 0.69 -23.32 -5.65
CA SER A 330 0.29 -22.73 -6.94
C SER A 330 -1.06 -22.00 -6.84
N ALA A 331 -1.23 -20.98 -7.68
CA ALA A 331 -2.50 -20.26 -7.87
C ALA A 331 -3.10 -19.67 -6.58
N ILE A 332 -2.27 -19.11 -5.74
CA ILE A 332 -2.67 -18.31 -4.58
C ILE A 332 -2.07 -16.91 -4.66
N HIS A 333 -2.76 -15.93 -4.09
CA HIS A 333 -2.16 -14.63 -3.82
C HIS A 333 -1.20 -14.74 -2.63
N THR A 334 -0.02 -14.15 -2.76
CA THR A 334 1.02 -14.15 -1.73
C THR A 334 1.78 -12.84 -1.70
N ASN A 335 2.63 -12.66 -0.69
CA ASN A 335 3.46 -11.48 -0.48
C ASN A 335 2.61 -10.20 -0.45
N MET A 336 2.83 -9.27 -1.35
CA MET A 336 2.15 -7.98 -1.36
C MET A 336 0.77 -8.02 -2.04
N THR A 337 0.30 -9.19 -2.49
CA THR A 337 -1.05 -9.39 -3.04
C THR A 337 -1.98 -10.07 -2.05
N ASN A 338 -3.24 -9.68 -2.04
CA ASN A 338 -4.32 -10.34 -1.28
C ASN A 338 -5.69 -10.14 -1.94
N SER A 339 -5.71 -9.81 -3.22
CA SER A 339 -6.94 -9.57 -3.98
C SER A 339 -7.69 -10.88 -4.22
N ARG A 340 -8.99 -10.76 -4.51
CA ARG A 340 -9.79 -11.86 -5.04
C ARG A 340 -9.88 -11.72 -6.55
N LEU A 341 -9.93 -12.84 -7.26
CA LEU A 341 -10.14 -12.85 -8.70
C LEU A 341 -11.59 -12.51 -9.03
N THR A 342 -11.79 -11.77 -10.13
CA THR A 342 -13.11 -11.61 -10.73
C THR A 342 -13.53 -12.95 -11.36
N ASP A 343 -14.75 -13.37 -11.07
CA ASP A 343 -15.32 -14.54 -11.71
C ASP A 343 -15.36 -14.34 -13.23
N PRO A 344 -14.89 -15.32 -14.05
CA PRO A 344 -14.84 -15.19 -15.51
C PRO A 344 -16.19 -14.85 -16.14
N GLU A 345 -17.30 -15.37 -15.60
CA GLU A 345 -18.65 -15.07 -16.13
C GLU A 345 -19.05 -13.62 -15.83
N VAL A 346 -18.70 -13.13 -14.63
CA VAL A 346 -18.92 -11.72 -14.25
C VAL A 346 -18.09 -10.78 -15.13
N LEU A 347 -16.85 -11.16 -15.45
CA LEU A 347 -16.00 -10.40 -16.36
C LEU A 347 -16.64 -10.24 -17.73
N GLU A 348 -17.18 -11.33 -18.30
CA GLU A 348 -17.87 -11.31 -19.60
C GLU A 348 -19.16 -10.49 -19.60
N TRP A 349 -19.88 -10.41 -18.47
CA TRP A 349 -21.07 -9.58 -18.34
C TRP A 349 -20.77 -8.08 -18.25
N ARG A 350 -19.67 -7.75 -17.58
CA ARG A 350 -19.31 -6.35 -17.31
C ARG A 350 -18.52 -5.70 -18.46
N PHE A 351 -17.77 -6.49 -19.20
CA PHE A 351 -16.82 -6.00 -20.20
C PHE A 351 -17.03 -6.73 -21.54
N PRO A 352 -16.73 -6.09 -22.69
CA PRO A 352 -16.88 -6.70 -24.00
C PRO A 352 -15.71 -7.66 -24.31
N VAL A 353 -15.50 -8.64 -23.45
CA VAL A 353 -14.44 -9.65 -23.54
C VAL A 353 -15.04 -11.04 -23.45
N ARG A 354 -14.29 -12.05 -23.90
CA ARG A 354 -14.62 -13.45 -23.74
C ARG A 354 -13.45 -14.21 -23.16
N VAL A 355 -13.66 -14.93 -22.07
CA VAL A 355 -12.67 -15.80 -21.45
C VAL A 355 -12.71 -17.14 -22.18
N ARG A 356 -11.62 -17.52 -22.85
CA ARG A 356 -11.51 -18.79 -23.58
C ARG A 356 -11.12 -19.94 -22.65
N ASP A 357 -10.29 -19.65 -21.64
CA ASP A 357 -9.73 -20.65 -20.74
C ASP A 357 -9.38 -19.98 -19.41
N PHE A 358 -9.76 -20.61 -18.32
CA PHE A 358 -9.42 -20.20 -16.97
C PHE A 358 -9.03 -21.41 -16.14
N ARG A 359 -7.74 -21.65 -16.03
CA ARG A 359 -7.18 -22.85 -15.35
C ARG A 359 -5.77 -22.63 -14.84
N ILE A 360 -5.34 -23.49 -13.93
CA ILE A 360 -3.94 -23.58 -13.54
C ILE A 360 -3.14 -24.20 -14.69
N ARG A 361 -2.11 -23.50 -15.19
CA ARG A 361 -1.18 -24.03 -16.19
C ARG A 361 -0.21 -24.98 -15.51
N ARG A 362 -0.45 -26.28 -15.66
CA ARG A 362 0.39 -27.32 -15.06
C ARG A 362 1.79 -27.36 -15.71
N GLY A 363 2.82 -27.65 -14.90
CA GLY A 363 4.20 -27.74 -15.36
C GLY A 363 4.86 -26.40 -15.71
N SER A 364 4.32 -25.28 -15.17
CA SER A 364 4.89 -23.94 -15.33
C SER A 364 5.51 -23.38 -14.05
N GLY A 365 5.58 -24.16 -12.99
CA GLY A 365 6.30 -23.81 -11.78
C GLY A 365 7.81 -23.84 -11.99
N GLY A 366 8.54 -22.98 -11.27
CA GLY A 366 10.00 -22.94 -11.23
C GLY A 366 10.59 -23.94 -10.25
#